data_c25fdaca4e95b4639d85000a6724d5f1
#
_entry.id   c25fdaca4e95b4639d85000a6724d5f1
#
_cell.length_a   1.000
_cell.length_b   1.000
_cell.length_c   1.000
_cell.angle_alpha   90.00
_cell.angle_beta   90.00
_cell.angle_gamma   90.00
#
_symmetry.space_group_name_H-M   'P 1'
#
loop_
_entity.id
_entity.type
_entity.pdbx_description
1 polymer ?
#
loop_
_entity_poly.entity_id
_entity_poly.type
_entity_poly.pdbx_seq_one_letter_code
_entity_poly.pdbx_strand_id
1 'polypeptide(L)'
;MWLGSIGGGVLNADTHQSMFTFHSLNFADDDIPTTSVRSLFTDSDNNIWMGIGTYGLACLEYATGKLKSHSQMPEFTGMTIPTVFSVVQRKGSGEIWFGTYDGGIFAYHKGQRVRNLTPENCKFLGSSCVSALYEDKYANCWVGTRGSLGVQLADGNSFLFENMSFVDGAQLNWFYVRDIIADSDNSMWIATSNYGLIHIEGDIRNPSTLKYYNYSFYNK
;
A
#
# COMPACT_ATOMS: atom_id res chain seq x y z
N MET A 1 19.04 4.24 -3.78
CA MET A 1 17.62 4.38 -4.18
C MET A 1 17.23 3.15 -5.01
N TRP A 2 16.06 2.57 -4.72
CA TRP A 2 15.55 1.40 -5.45
C TRP A 2 14.42 1.79 -6.39
N LEU A 3 14.44 1.26 -7.61
CA LEU A 3 13.46 1.54 -8.66
C LEU A 3 12.92 0.24 -9.23
N GLY A 4 11.59 0.07 -9.24
CA GLY A 4 10.93 -1.04 -9.92
C GLY A 4 10.67 -0.70 -11.39
N SER A 5 10.78 -1.69 -12.28
CA SER A 5 10.52 -1.51 -13.70
C SER A 5 9.61 -2.59 -14.27
N ILE A 6 8.89 -2.26 -15.35
CA ILE A 6 8.05 -3.20 -16.07
C ILE A 6 8.94 -4.03 -17.01
N GLY A 7 9.01 -5.35 -16.77
CA GLY A 7 9.79 -6.29 -17.59
C GLY A 7 11.31 -6.25 -17.36
N GLY A 8 11.82 -5.37 -16.50
CA GLY A 8 13.26 -5.18 -16.25
C GLY A 8 13.73 -5.49 -14.83
N GLY A 9 12.83 -5.89 -13.91
CA GLY A 9 13.20 -6.20 -12.53
C GLY A 9 13.38 -4.96 -11.65
N VAL A 10 14.36 -4.99 -10.75
CA VAL A 10 14.64 -3.92 -9.77
C VAL A 10 16.02 -3.32 -10.01
N LEU A 11 16.09 -2.00 -9.99
CA LEU A 11 17.32 -1.23 -10.13
C LEU A 11 17.71 -0.61 -8.78
N ASN A 12 18.97 -0.71 -8.39
CA ASN A 12 19.53 0.06 -7.29
C ASN A 12 20.39 1.19 -7.85
N ALA A 13 20.06 2.43 -7.50
CA ALA A 13 20.89 3.60 -7.79
C ALA A 13 21.69 3.98 -6.54
N ASP A 14 23.00 3.85 -6.61
CA ASP A 14 23.92 4.43 -5.62
C ASP A 14 24.13 5.92 -5.99
N THR A 15 23.73 6.83 -5.11
CA THR A 15 23.88 8.26 -5.31
C THR A 15 25.32 8.75 -5.18
N HIS A 16 26.23 7.93 -4.68
CA HIS A 16 27.65 8.25 -4.50
C HIS A 16 28.56 7.68 -5.62
N GLN A 17 28.09 6.71 -6.35
CA GLN A 17 28.81 6.13 -7.47
C GLN A 17 27.85 6.02 -8.64
N SER A 18 27.86 6.83 -9.60
CA SER A 18 26.98 6.93 -10.79
C SER A 18 26.69 5.59 -11.51
N MET A 19 26.59 4.48 -10.80
CA MET A 19 26.36 3.15 -11.33
C MET A 19 25.05 2.56 -10.81
N PHE A 20 24.20 2.12 -11.73
CA PHE A 20 23.02 1.32 -11.44
C PHE A 20 23.42 -0.14 -11.34
N THR A 21 23.03 -0.82 -10.26
CA THR A 21 23.13 -2.27 -10.17
C THR A 21 21.77 -2.87 -10.52
N PHE A 22 21.78 -3.74 -11.53
CA PHE A 22 20.60 -4.48 -11.94
C PHE A 22 20.52 -5.80 -11.16
N HIS A 23 19.38 -6.04 -10.50
CA HIS A 23 19.06 -7.30 -9.85
C HIS A 23 18.01 -8.02 -10.68
N SER A 24 18.40 -9.10 -11.34
CA SER A 24 17.46 -10.00 -12.01
C SER A 24 16.66 -10.78 -10.96
N LEU A 25 15.34 -10.83 -11.13
CA LEU A 25 14.45 -11.60 -10.25
C LEU A 25 14.44 -13.08 -10.68
N ASN A 26 15.61 -13.74 -10.62
CA ASN A 26 15.70 -15.17 -10.84
C ASN A 26 15.53 -15.89 -9.50
N PHE A 27 14.37 -16.48 -9.31
CA PHE A 27 14.14 -17.41 -8.19
C PHE A 27 14.62 -18.80 -8.63
N ALA A 28 15.43 -19.46 -7.81
CA ALA A 28 16.15 -20.68 -8.19
C ALA A 28 15.24 -21.87 -8.62
N ASP A 29 13.95 -21.82 -8.32
CA ASP A 29 12.99 -22.90 -8.57
C ASP A 29 11.74 -22.51 -9.36
N ASP A 30 11.56 -21.23 -9.70
CA ASP A 30 10.41 -20.76 -10.45
C ASP A 30 10.89 -19.97 -11.68
N ASP A 31 10.60 -20.44 -12.88
CA ASP A 31 10.66 -19.66 -14.10
C ASP A 31 9.63 -18.53 -14.03
N ILE A 32 10.00 -17.41 -13.38
CA ILE A 32 9.16 -16.22 -13.34
C ILE A 32 9.31 -15.49 -14.69
N PRO A 33 8.35 -15.61 -15.61
CA PRO A 33 8.46 -14.92 -16.89
C PRO A 33 8.35 -13.42 -16.67
N THR A 34 9.21 -12.65 -17.30
CA THR A 34 9.25 -11.17 -17.39
C THR A 34 8.27 -10.46 -16.46
N THR A 35 8.71 -10.14 -15.27
CA THR A 35 7.84 -9.68 -14.18
C THR A 35 7.91 -8.18 -14.03
N SER A 36 6.74 -7.56 -13.91
CA SER A 36 6.66 -6.16 -13.50
C SER A 36 6.69 -6.06 -11.98
N VAL A 37 7.60 -5.26 -11.44
CA VAL A 37 7.57 -4.83 -10.05
C VAL A 37 6.59 -3.67 -9.92
N ARG A 38 5.54 -3.87 -9.13
CA ARG A 38 4.43 -2.92 -8.95
C ARG A 38 4.59 -2.03 -7.73
N SER A 39 5.22 -2.57 -6.69
CA SER A 39 5.47 -1.86 -5.45
C SER A 39 6.82 -2.25 -4.86
N LEU A 40 7.44 -1.30 -4.17
CA LEU A 40 8.69 -1.49 -3.44
C LEU A 40 8.55 -0.88 -2.05
N PHE A 41 9.10 -1.58 -1.08
CA PHE A 41 9.13 -1.11 0.30
C PHE A 41 10.38 -1.61 1.01
N THR A 42 11.03 -0.76 1.79
CA THR A 42 12.14 -1.16 2.67
C THR A 42 11.64 -1.19 4.10
N ASP A 43 11.72 -2.34 4.75
CA ASP A 43 11.31 -2.50 6.14
C ASP A 43 12.37 -2.00 7.13
N SER A 44 12.05 -2.05 8.43
CA SER A 44 12.96 -1.62 9.51
C SER A 44 14.24 -2.45 9.63
N ASP A 45 14.25 -3.67 9.09
CA ASP A 45 15.43 -4.56 9.02
C ASP A 45 16.23 -4.36 7.73
N ASN A 46 15.89 -3.35 6.91
CA ASN A 46 16.42 -3.05 5.58
C ASN A 46 16.13 -4.12 4.52
N ASN A 47 15.22 -5.06 4.76
CA ASN A 47 14.78 -5.96 3.71
C ASN A 47 13.95 -5.19 2.67
N ILE A 48 14.03 -5.62 1.41
CA ILE A 48 13.29 -5.00 0.31
C ILE A 48 12.16 -5.92 -0.10
N TRP A 49 10.95 -5.48 0.18
CA TRP A 49 9.72 -6.14 -0.21
C TRP A 49 9.27 -5.65 -1.58
N MET A 50 8.88 -6.58 -2.45
CA MET A 50 8.52 -6.32 -3.84
C MET A 50 7.17 -6.94 -4.16
N GLY A 51 6.22 -6.12 -4.59
CA GLY A 51 5.00 -6.61 -5.24
C GLY A 51 5.30 -6.96 -6.69
N ILE A 52 5.15 -8.23 -7.04
CA ILE A 52 5.52 -8.76 -8.36
C ILE A 52 4.27 -9.19 -9.10
N GLY A 53 3.84 -8.44 -10.09
CA GLY A 53 2.79 -8.75 -11.05
C GLY A 53 1.80 -9.83 -10.58
N THR A 54 1.65 -10.89 -11.35
CA THR A 54 0.80 -12.05 -11.00
C THR A 54 1.43 -13.02 -10.00
N TYR A 55 2.71 -12.82 -9.64
CA TYR A 55 3.44 -13.67 -8.69
C TYR A 55 3.26 -13.31 -7.22
N GLY A 56 2.59 -12.18 -6.93
CA GLY A 56 2.31 -11.74 -5.58
C GLY A 56 3.48 -11.01 -4.94
N LEU A 57 4.27 -11.67 -4.08
CA LEU A 57 5.23 -10.99 -3.19
C LEU A 57 6.59 -11.68 -3.18
N ALA A 58 7.66 -10.89 -3.15
CA ALA A 58 9.02 -11.35 -2.86
C ALA A 58 9.73 -10.42 -1.88
N CYS A 59 10.75 -10.94 -1.22
CA CYS A 59 11.60 -10.22 -0.29
C CYS A 59 13.08 -10.46 -0.61
N LEU A 60 13.85 -9.39 -0.77
CA LEU A 60 15.31 -9.43 -0.75
C LEU A 60 15.77 -9.17 0.68
N GLU A 61 16.26 -10.23 1.34
CA GLU A 61 16.76 -10.13 2.71
C GLU A 61 18.10 -9.39 2.73
N TYR A 62 18.18 -8.28 3.44
CA TYR A 62 19.40 -7.47 3.53
C TYR A 62 20.57 -8.24 4.16
N ALA A 63 20.32 -8.96 5.26
CA ALA A 63 21.35 -9.67 6.02
C ALA A 63 22.02 -10.81 5.25
N THR A 64 21.31 -11.46 4.32
CA THR A 64 21.78 -12.64 3.60
C THR A 64 22.00 -12.38 2.11
N GLY A 65 21.47 -11.29 1.57
CA GLY A 65 21.42 -11.02 0.14
C GLY A 65 20.51 -12.00 -0.64
N LYS A 66 19.73 -12.82 0.05
CA LYS A 66 18.87 -13.82 -0.57
C LYS A 66 17.53 -13.24 -0.98
N LEU A 67 17.12 -13.55 -2.19
CA LEU A 67 15.80 -13.28 -2.70
C LEU A 67 14.89 -14.48 -2.42
N LYS A 68 13.74 -14.24 -1.79
CA LYS A 68 12.72 -15.24 -1.48
C LYS A 68 11.37 -14.83 -2.01
N SER A 69 10.65 -15.74 -2.64
CA SER A 69 9.22 -15.56 -2.90
C SER A 69 8.40 -15.84 -1.64
N HIS A 70 7.16 -15.35 -1.59
CA HIS A 70 6.26 -15.64 -0.46
C HIS A 70 6.00 -17.15 -0.30
N SER A 71 6.00 -17.93 -1.38
CA SER A 71 5.82 -19.39 -1.35
C SER A 71 6.94 -20.11 -0.58
N GLN A 72 8.13 -19.50 -0.47
CA GLN A 72 9.29 -20.01 0.27
C GLN A 72 9.33 -19.56 1.73
N MET A 73 8.36 -18.74 2.16
CA MET A 73 8.26 -18.23 3.52
C MET A 73 7.18 -19.00 4.31
N PRO A 74 7.55 -19.63 5.45
CA PRO A 74 6.60 -20.44 6.24
C PRO A 74 5.34 -19.69 6.67
N GLU A 75 5.45 -18.38 6.91
CA GLU A 75 4.36 -17.52 7.34
C GLU A 75 3.22 -17.44 6.31
N PHE A 76 3.55 -17.64 5.03
CA PHE A 76 2.61 -17.60 3.90
C PHE A 76 2.11 -18.98 3.45
N THR A 77 2.43 -20.05 4.18
CA THR A 77 2.10 -21.42 3.78
C THR A 77 0.62 -21.58 3.42
N GLY A 78 0.35 -22.07 2.21
CA GLY A 78 -0.99 -22.32 1.70
C GLY A 78 -1.74 -21.06 1.27
N MET A 79 -1.06 -19.92 1.15
CA MET A 79 -1.66 -18.68 0.69
C MET A 79 -1.29 -18.40 -0.77
N THR A 80 -2.26 -17.91 -1.54
CA THR A 80 -2.03 -17.28 -2.83
C THR A 80 -2.11 -15.78 -2.63
N ILE A 81 -1.04 -15.08 -2.95
CA ILE A 81 -0.98 -13.61 -2.82
C ILE A 81 -1.24 -13.01 -4.20
N PRO A 82 -2.32 -12.23 -4.37
CA PRO A 82 -2.57 -11.50 -5.62
C PRO A 82 -1.52 -10.41 -5.85
N THR A 83 -1.61 -9.72 -6.99
CA THR A 83 -0.76 -8.56 -7.28
C THR A 83 -0.76 -7.56 -6.13
N VAL A 84 0.41 -7.27 -5.58
CA VAL A 84 0.59 -6.30 -4.48
C VAL A 84 0.83 -4.91 -5.07
N PHE A 85 -0.03 -3.97 -4.72
CA PHE A 85 0.05 -2.58 -5.21
C PHE A 85 0.70 -1.62 -4.23
N SER A 86 0.56 -1.89 -2.94
CA SER A 86 1.07 -0.99 -1.90
C SER A 86 1.55 -1.77 -0.70
N VAL A 87 2.56 -1.25 -0.03
CA VAL A 87 3.16 -1.85 1.16
C VAL A 87 3.40 -0.78 2.20
N VAL A 88 3.10 -1.07 3.45
CA VAL A 88 3.41 -0.20 4.59
C VAL A 88 3.84 -1.04 5.79
N GLN A 89 4.80 -0.54 6.57
CA GLN A 89 5.11 -1.12 7.89
C GLN A 89 4.46 -0.28 8.97
N ARG A 90 3.66 -0.93 9.83
CA ARG A 90 2.96 -0.32 10.96
C ARG A 90 3.94 -0.03 12.09
N LYS A 91 4.09 1.25 12.47
CA LYS A 91 5.04 1.68 13.52
C LYS A 91 4.72 1.07 14.89
N GLY A 92 3.44 0.93 15.22
CA GLY A 92 3.02 0.43 16.52
C GLY A 92 3.23 -1.07 16.71
N SER A 93 2.89 -1.88 15.71
CA SER A 93 2.97 -3.35 15.77
C SER A 93 4.20 -3.95 15.10
N GLY A 94 4.86 -3.19 14.23
CA GLY A 94 5.93 -3.71 13.34
C GLY A 94 5.41 -4.58 12.19
N GLU A 95 4.10 -4.81 12.11
CA GLU A 95 3.51 -5.58 11.01
C GLU A 95 3.73 -4.89 9.67
N ILE A 96 3.98 -5.68 8.62
CA ILE A 96 4.02 -5.21 7.24
C ILE A 96 2.70 -5.58 6.58
N TRP A 97 1.99 -4.59 6.06
CA TRP A 97 0.74 -4.75 5.36
C TRP A 97 0.94 -4.67 3.86
N PHE A 98 0.45 -5.66 3.15
CA PHE A 98 0.48 -5.76 1.69
C PHE A 98 -0.92 -5.56 1.14
N GLY A 99 -1.18 -4.42 0.53
CA GLY A 99 -2.42 -4.12 -0.18
C GLY A 99 -2.45 -4.76 -1.56
N THR A 100 -3.48 -5.53 -1.87
CA THR A 100 -3.56 -6.34 -3.08
C THR A 100 -4.71 -5.96 -4.00
N TYR A 101 -4.62 -6.43 -5.27
CA TYR A 101 -5.63 -6.14 -6.30
C TYR A 101 -7.02 -6.67 -5.94
N ASP A 102 -7.12 -7.87 -5.37
CA ASP A 102 -8.41 -8.52 -5.10
C ASP A 102 -8.39 -9.49 -3.90
N GLY A 103 -7.40 -9.38 -3.04
CA GLY A 103 -7.24 -10.21 -1.84
C GLY A 103 -7.33 -9.44 -0.52
N GLY A 104 -7.63 -8.15 -0.54
CA GLY A 104 -7.59 -7.31 0.66
C GLY A 104 -6.17 -6.97 1.09
N ILE A 105 -5.92 -7.02 2.39
CA ILE A 105 -4.62 -6.76 3.00
C ILE A 105 -4.08 -8.05 3.61
N PHE A 106 -2.84 -8.39 3.26
CA PHE A 106 -2.10 -9.45 3.96
C PHE A 106 -1.18 -8.79 4.99
N ALA A 107 -1.47 -9.06 6.26
CA ALA A 107 -0.71 -8.53 7.39
C ALA A 107 0.33 -9.56 7.84
N TYR A 108 1.58 -9.25 7.59
CA TYR A 108 2.74 -10.09 7.91
C TYR A 108 3.43 -9.61 9.20
N HIS A 109 3.78 -10.56 10.04
CA HIS A 109 4.71 -10.37 11.14
C HIS A 109 5.64 -11.60 11.19
N LYS A 110 6.93 -11.36 11.30
CA LYS A 110 7.95 -12.43 11.30
C LYS A 110 7.67 -13.48 12.38
N GLY A 111 7.67 -14.76 11.97
CA GLY A 111 7.42 -15.88 12.86
C GLY A 111 5.94 -16.11 13.21
N GLN A 112 5.03 -15.37 12.60
CA GLN A 112 3.59 -15.54 12.77
C GLN A 112 2.92 -15.82 11.42
N ARG A 113 1.86 -16.65 11.44
CA ARG A 113 1.08 -16.86 10.23
C ARG A 113 0.46 -15.55 9.77
N VAL A 114 0.57 -15.26 8.48
CA VAL A 114 -0.01 -14.07 7.85
C VAL A 114 -1.53 -14.07 8.03
N ARG A 115 -2.08 -12.92 8.41
CA ARG A 115 -3.53 -12.69 8.51
C ARG A 115 -4.01 -12.02 7.22
N ASN A 116 -5.16 -12.44 6.73
CA ASN A 116 -5.82 -11.78 5.61
C ASN A 116 -6.98 -10.91 6.11
N LEU A 117 -6.91 -9.61 5.86
CA LEU A 117 -7.96 -8.63 6.17
C LEU A 117 -8.76 -8.37 4.89
N THR A 118 -10.04 -8.67 4.95
CA THR A 118 -11.01 -8.51 3.85
C THR A 118 -12.21 -7.70 4.32
N PRO A 119 -13.08 -7.19 3.44
CA PRO A 119 -14.28 -6.47 3.84
C PRO A 119 -15.18 -7.24 4.83
N GLU A 120 -15.15 -8.58 4.77
CA GLU A 120 -15.98 -9.44 5.64
C GLU A 120 -15.48 -9.46 7.09
N ASN A 121 -14.18 -9.25 7.32
CA ASN A 121 -13.56 -9.32 8.66
C ASN A 121 -12.93 -8.00 9.12
N CYS A 122 -13.00 -6.94 8.31
CA CYS A 122 -12.31 -5.68 8.57
C CYS A 122 -13.20 -4.48 8.22
N LYS A 123 -13.67 -3.74 9.23
CA LYS A 123 -14.67 -2.67 9.10
C LYS A 123 -14.19 -1.43 8.30
N PHE A 124 -12.89 -1.21 8.18
CA PHE A 124 -12.34 -0.09 7.42
C PHE A 124 -12.00 -0.44 5.96
N LEU A 125 -12.35 -1.65 5.50
CA LEU A 125 -12.20 -2.06 4.11
C LEU A 125 -13.56 -2.11 3.42
N GLY A 126 -13.80 -1.22 2.47
CA GLY A 126 -15.00 -1.27 1.63
C GLY A 126 -14.83 -2.12 0.36
N SER A 127 -13.59 -2.57 0.06
CA SER A 127 -13.31 -3.40 -1.11
C SER A 127 -12.03 -4.21 -0.89
N SER A 128 -11.97 -5.42 -1.47
CA SER A 128 -10.75 -6.25 -1.49
C SER A 128 -9.67 -5.71 -2.43
N CYS A 129 -9.98 -4.75 -3.30
CA CYS A 129 -9.01 -4.08 -4.15
C CYS A 129 -8.36 -2.91 -3.40
N VAL A 130 -7.23 -3.18 -2.73
CA VAL A 130 -6.45 -2.21 -1.96
C VAL A 130 -5.29 -1.69 -2.80
N SER A 131 -5.36 -0.42 -3.19
CA SER A 131 -4.41 0.21 -4.12
C SER A 131 -3.39 1.11 -3.44
N ALA A 132 -3.71 1.65 -2.27
CA ALA A 132 -2.84 2.54 -1.53
C ALA A 132 -2.89 2.27 -0.03
N LEU A 133 -1.75 2.26 0.62
CA LEU A 133 -1.57 2.17 2.06
C LEU A 133 -0.62 3.28 2.50
N TYR A 134 -0.99 4.02 3.52
CA TYR A 134 -0.17 5.09 4.08
C TYR A 134 -0.31 5.13 5.59
N GLU A 135 0.80 5.14 6.32
CA GLU A 135 0.79 5.38 7.76
C GLU A 135 1.22 6.81 8.06
N ASP A 136 0.34 7.57 8.71
CA ASP A 136 0.61 8.96 9.08
C ASP A 136 1.55 9.08 10.30
N LYS A 137 1.92 10.31 10.65
CA LYS A 137 2.82 10.56 11.78
C LYS A 137 2.24 10.15 13.15
N TYR A 138 0.93 9.96 13.24
CA TYR A 138 0.22 9.52 14.44
C TYR A 138 -0.03 8.02 14.48
N ALA A 139 0.59 7.26 13.55
CA ALA A 139 0.42 5.82 13.37
C ALA A 139 -0.99 5.39 12.96
N ASN A 140 -1.82 6.30 12.41
CA ASN A 140 -3.05 5.91 11.76
C ASN A 140 -2.73 5.36 10.36
N CYS A 141 -3.35 4.24 9.99
CA CYS A 141 -3.18 3.64 8.68
C CYS A 141 -4.36 3.98 7.78
N TRP A 142 -4.08 4.72 6.73
CA TRP A 142 -5.01 5.08 5.68
C TRP A 142 -4.98 4.03 4.58
N VAL A 143 -6.16 3.62 4.12
CA VAL A 143 -6.34 2.51 3.20
C VAL A 143 -7.20 2.95 2.03
N GLY A 144 -6.56 3.12 0.90
CA GLY A 144 -7.23 3.46 -0.37
C GLY A 144 -7.66 2.22 -1.12
N THR A 145 -8.93 2.18 -1.51
CA THR A 145 -9.51 1.05 -2.23
C THR A 145 -10.23 1.48 -3.50
N ARG A 146 -10.78 0.51 -4.19
CA ARG A 146 -11.73 0.73 -5.27
C ARG A 146 -13.12 0.96 -4.68
N GLY A 147 -13.51 2.22 -4.54
CA GLY A 147 -14.83 2.64 -4.07
C GLY A 147 -14.86 3.22 -2.67
N SER A 148 -13.73 3.20 -1.92
CA SER A 148 -13.72 3.72 -0.56
C SER A 148 -12.33 4.18 -0.10
N LEU A 149 -12.33 4.97 0.97
CA LEU A 149 -11.17 5.30 1.77
C LEU A 149 -11.42 4.84 3.21
N GLY A 150 -10.56 3.98 3.72
CA GLY A 150 -10.61 3.53 5.10
C GLY A 150 -9.50 4.15 5.94
N VAL A 151 -9.67 4.12 7.25
CA VAL A 151 -8.61 4.44 8.18
C VAL A 151 -8.73 3.59 9.44
N GLN A 152 -7.61 3.04 9.88
CA GLN A 152 -7.45 2.44 11.20
C GLN A 152 -6.58 3.35 12.06
N LEU A 153 -7.12 3.85 13.14
CA LEU A 153 -6.41 4.68 14.09
C LEU A 153 -5.42 3.86 14.94
N ALA A 154 -4.45 4.54 15.52
CA ALA A 154 -3.47 3.91 16.40
C ALA A 154 -4.08 3.27 17.66
N ASP A 155 -5.23 3.77 18.13
CA ASP A 155 -5.98 3.24 19.26
C ASP A 155 -6.89 2.05 18.93
N GLY A 156 -6.91 1.61 17.65
CA GLY A 156 -7.72 0.50 17.15
C GLY A 156 -9.11 0.89 16.63
N ASN A 157 -9.57 2.12 16.85
CA ASN A 157 -10.78 2.62 16.21
C ASN A 157 -10.59 2.70 14.69
N SER A 158 -11.68 2.67 13.94
CA SER A 158 -11.60 2.71 12.48
C SER A 158 -12.81 3.38 11.84
N PHE A 159 -12.58 3.96 10.68
CA PHE A 159 -13.62 4.62 9.89
C PHE A 159 -13.54 4.15 8.43
N LEU A 160 -14.70 4.18 7.75
CA LEU A 160 -14.84 3.89 6.33
C LEU A 160 -15.62 5.02 5.66
N PHE A 161 -15.04 5.59 4.62
CA PHE A 161 -15.61 6.66 3.80
C PHE A 161 -15.93 6.11 2.41
N GLU A 162 -17.21 5.89 2.14
CA GLU A 162 -17.70 5.44 0.82
C GLU A 162 -18.34 6.61 0.05
N ASN A 163 -18.87 7.60 0.79
CA ASN A 163 -19.45 8.81 0.25
C ASN A 163 -18.87 10.01 0.98
N MET A 164 -18.54 11.06 0.26
CA MET A 164 -18.02 12.31 0.82
C MET A 164 -18.78 13.49 0.22
N SER A 165 -19.05 14.51 1.05
CA SER A 165 -19.58 15.78 0.60
C SER A 165 -18.48 16.82 0.61
N PHE A 166 -18.18 17.40 -0.55
CA PHE A 166 -17.20 18.48 -0.64
C PHE A 166 -17.75 19.79 -0.09
N VAL A 167 -16.85 20.70 0.27
CA VAL A 167 -17.21 22.03 0.82
C VAL A 167 -18.02 22.89 -0.16
N ASP A 168 -17.94 22.64 -1.46
CA ASP A 168 -18.74 23.29 -2.52
C ASP A 168 -20.11 22.63 -2.74
N GLY A 169 -20.45 21.60 -1.96
CA GLY A 169 -21.72 20.87 -2.05
C GLY A 169 -21.74 19.71 -3.04
N ALA A 170 -20.68 19.51 -3.82
CA ALA A 170 -20.58 18.35 -4.71
C ALA A 170 -20.48 17.05 -3.90
N GLN A 171 -20.97 15.96 -4.47
CA GLN A 171 -20.98 14.64 -3.83
C GLN A 171 -20.00 13.70 -4.51
N LEU A 172 -19.25 12.97 -3.69
CA LEU A 172 -18.39 11.87 -4.12
C LEU A 172 -19.04 10.55 -3.71
N ASN A 173 -19.52 9.78 -4.68
CA ASN A 173 -20.28 8.55 -4.41
C ASN A 173 -19.47 7.27 -4.72
N TRP A 174 -18.49 7.35 -5.60
CA TRP A 174 -17.62 6.23 -5.96
C TRP A 174 -16.31 6.77 -6.53
N PHE A 175 -15.19 6.31 -5.98
CA PHE A 175 -13.87 6.77 -6.38
C PHE A 175 -12.85 5.64 -6.26
N TYR A 176 -11.83 5.68 -7.09
CA TYR A 176 -10.74 4.73 -7.02
C TYR A 176 -9.49 5.46 -6.54
N VAL A 177 -9.07 5.18 -5.31
CA VAL A 177 -7.86 5.74 -4.73
C VAL A 177 -6.65 5.17 -5.46
N ARG A 178 -5.67 6.02 -5.77
CA ARG A 178 -4.42 5.65 -6.42
C ARG A 178 -3.22 5.81 -5.51
N ASP A 179 -3.23 6.88 -4.72
CA ASP A 179 -2.14 7.17 -3.79
C ASP A 179 -2.65 8.03 -2.64
N ILE A 180 -1.94 8.00 -1.53
CA ILE A 180 -2.25 8.72 -0.30
C ILE A 180 -0.96 9.29 0.26
N ILE A 181 -0.95 10.58 0.55
CA ILE A 181 0.16 11.25 1.25
C ILE A 181 -0.38 12.23 2.29
N ALA A 182 0.41 12.51 3.31
CA ALA A 182 0.14 13.60 4.25
C ALA A 182 0.96 14.84 3.89
N ASP A 183 0.37 16.01 4.12
CA ASP A 183 1.09 17.28 4.11
C ASP A 183 1.84 17.50 5.44
N SER A 184 2.62 18.56 5.52
CA SER A 184 3.41 18.95 6.70
C SER A 184 2.56 19.17 7.96
N ASP A 185 1.32 19.64 7.81
CA ASP A 185 0.33 19.81 8.88
C ASP A 185 -0.45 18.54 9.20
N ASN A 186 -0.19 17.45 8.45
CA ASN A 186 -0.90 16.16 8.50
C ASN A 186 -2.32 16.18 7.93
N SER A 187 -2.69 17.18 7.14
CA SER A 187 -3.82 17.05 6.24
C SER A 187 -3.51 15.99 5.17
N MET A 188 -4.54 15.34 4.65
CA MET A 188 -4.36 14.19 3.76
C MET A 188 -4.68 14.56 2.32
N TRP A 189 -3.82 14.14 1.42
CA TRP A 189 -4.00 14.25 -0.02
C TRP A 189 -4.22 12.88 -0.64
N ILE A 190 -5.32 12.74 -1.36
CA ILE A 190 -5.76 11.47 -1.94
C ILE A 190 -5.82 11.62 -3.46
N ALA A 191 -4.94 10.93 -4.17
CA ALA A 191 -5.01 10.85 -5.63
C ALA A 191 -6.06 9.83 -6.06
N THR A 192 -6.92 10.18 -7.00
CA THR A 192 -7.98 9.30 -7.50
C THR A 192 -7.97 9.18 -9.02
N SER A 193 -8.52 8.10 -9.56
CA SER A 193 -8.61 7.90 -11.01
C SER A 193 -9.65 8.79 -11.69
N ASN A 194 -10.69 9.18 -10.98
CA ASN A 194 -11.89 9.76 -11.59
C ASN A 194 -12.32 11.10 -10.99
N TYR A 195 -11.72 11.55 -9.89
CA TYR A 195 -12.04 12.83 -9.25
C TYR A 195 -10.81 13.74 -9.07
N GLY A 196 -9.67 13.40 -9.70
CA GLY A 196 -8.45 14.16 -9.54
C GLY A 196 -7.86 14.02 -8.14
N LEU A 197 -7.55 15.14 -7.49
CA LEU A 197 -6.92 15.18 -6.18
C LEU A 197 -7.93 15.65 -5.13
N ILE A 198 -8.06 14.88 -4.05
CA ILE A 198 -8.91 15.20 -2.89
C ILE A 198 -8.01 15.59 -1.74
N HIS A 199 -8.32 16.70 -1.08
CA HIS A 199 -7.67 17.14 0.14
C HIS A 199 -8.63 17.01 1.32
N ILE A 200 -8.17 16.43 2.42
CA ILE A 200 -8.94 16.20 3.64
C ILE A 200 -8.28 16.95 4.78
N GLU A 201 -9.01 17.90 5.38
CA GLU A 201 -8.59 18.66 6.54
C GLU A 201 -9.43 18.30 7.77
N GLY A 202 -8.86 18.39 8.95
CA GLY A 202 -9.55 18.20 10.22
C GLY A 202 -8.99 17.05 11.06
N ASP A 203 -9.67 16.76 12.16
CA ASP A 203 -9.26 15.68 13.08
C ASP A 203 -9.97 14.38 12.72
N ILE A 204 -9.23 13.39 12.23
CA ILE A 204 -9.77 12.08 11.85
C ILE A 204 -10.46 11.35 13.01
N ARG A 205 -10.12 11.63 14.25
CA ARG A 205 -10.80 11.09 15.43
C ARG A 205 -12.22 11.62 15.62
N ASN A 206 -12.52 12.73 14.95
CA ASN A 206 -13.86 13.31 14.87
C ASN A 206 -14.28 13.52 13.41
N PRO A 207 -14.69 12.45 12.71
CA PRO A 207 -14.98 12.49 11.26
C PRO A 207 -16.05 13.52 10.85
N SER A 208 -16.93 13.91 11.77
CA SER A 208 -17.95 14.95 11.49
C SER A 208 -17.38 16.36 11.29
N THR A 209 -16.12 16.59 11.69
CA THR A 209 -15.41 17.87 11.50
C THR A 209 -14.55 17.91 10.25
N LEU A 210 -14.43 16.80 9.54
CA LEU A 210 -13.60 16.71 8.34
C LEU A 210 -14.20 17.57 7.22
N LYS A 211 -13.29 18.26 6.52
CA LYS A 211 -13.61 19.04 5.33
C LYS A 211 -12.93 18.39 4.13
N TYR A 212 -13.68 18.25 3.05
CA TYR A 212 -13.21 17.62 1.83
C TYR A 212 -13.18 18.65 0.70
N TYR A 213 -12.03 18.80 0.05
CA TYR A 213 -11.84 19.69 -1.09
C TYR A 213 -11.47 18.87 -2.32
N ASN A 214 -12.03 19.24 -3.47
CA ASN A 214 -11.71 18.60 -4.75
C ASN A 214 -10.91 19.53 -5.64
N TYR A 215 -9.76 19.07 -6.09
CA TYR A 215 -8.90 19.75 -7.07
C TYR A 215 -8.91 18.96 -8.39
N SER A 216 -10.00 19.05 -9.14
CA SER A 216 -10.05 18.48 -10.48
C SER A 216 -9.66 19.52 -11.53
N PHE A 217 -8.99 19.07 -12.60
CA PHE A 217 -8.61 19.95 -13.73
C PHE A 217 -9.82 20.53 -14.50
N TYR A 218 -11.01 20.05 -14.22
CA TYR A 218 -12.26 20.45 -14.89
C TYR A 218 -13.04 21.54 -14.17
N ASN A 219 -12.64 21.90 -12.94
CA ASN A 219 -13.27 22.99 -12.20
C ASN A 219 -12.48 24.30 -12.47
N LYS A 220 -12.68 24.88 -13.64
CA LYS A 220 -12.39 26.29 -13.95
C LYS A 220 -13.65 27.04 -14.27
#